data_2375cf05fdb4966c04696d2477a74251
#
_entry.id   2375cf05fdb4966c04696d2477a74251
#
_cell.length_a   1.000
_cell.length_b   1.000
_cell.length_c   1.000
_cell.angle_alpha   90.00
_cell.angle_beta   90.00
_cell.angle_gamma   90.00
#
_symmetry.space_group_name_H-M   'P 1'
#
loop_
_entity.id
_entity.type
_entity.pdbx_description
1 polymer ?
#
loop_
_entity_poly.entity_id
_entity_poly.type
_entity_poly.pdbx_seq_one_letter_code
_entity_poly.pdbx_strand_id
1 'polypeptide(L)'
;DIFPTSLGGRAVGVVLMFFGIGVLGMFTATIAGVFVEKRLRKERGMGSYDLEGHIILCEWNDRTHEILRDLRADSRSSRSPILLLADVEAKPVDDEDLYFVRGEVSEENLKRACIEKAATVVIVGDRRLDYTARDAKAVLSILTVETLNPDVYSIVELANEDNVRHCERAHANEVVVGAEFSSRLISSATLDHGITKILSEILSAQYGNDLISVPVPISLVGHPFLELFSEMKRAQGMIVLAIKRHGSNEVVTNPGTDVLVGADDRLVVISSRPERQHGVHAEA
;
A
#
# COMPACT_ATOMS: atom_id res chain seq x y z
N ASP A 1 20.33 -57.73 5.03
CA ASP A 1 20.09 -57.52 3.59
C ASP A 1 19.74 -58.85 2.91
N ILE A 2 18.52 -58.95 2.36
CA ILE A 2 18.10 -60.17 1.64
C ILE A 2 18.40 -59.94 0.17
N PHE A 3 19.40 -60.69 -0.37
CA PHE A 3 19.75 -60.63 -1.77
C PHE A 3 19.16 -61.84 -2.56
N PRO A 4 18.60 -61.64 -3.76
CA PRO A 4 18.14 -62.75 -4.57
C PRO A 4 19.34 -63.60 -5.05
N THR A 5 19.35 -64.86 -4.68
CA THR A 5 20.44 -65.81 -5.00
C THR A 5 20.21 -66.49 -6.34
N SER A 6 18.95 -66.60 -6.79
CA SER A 6 18.60 -67.27 -8.08
C SER A 6 18.68 -66.29 -9.25
N LEU A 7 18.98 -66.79 -10.46
CA LEU A 7 19.06 -65.99 -11.69
C LEU A 7 17.74 -65.32 -12.00
N GLY A 8 16.59 -65.98 -11.79
CA GLY A 8 15.26 -65.41 -11.97
C GLY A 8 14.95 -64.31 -10.93
N GLY A 9 15.37 -64.51 -9.68
CA GLY A 9 15.20 -63.49 -8.64
C GLY A 9 15.99 -62.21 -8.93
N ARG A 10 17.21 -62.33 -9.48
CA ARG A 10 18.01 -61.16 -9.91
C ARG A 10 17.36 -60.39 -11.06
N ALA A 11 16.80 -61.10 -12.06
CA ALA A 11 16.09 -60.47 -13.17
C ALA A 11 14.86 -59.70 -12.68
N VAL A 12 14.04 -60.28 -11.80
CA VAL A 12 12.89 -59.60 -11.19
C VAL A 12 13.35 -58.40 -10.36
N GLY A 13 14.45 -58.53 -9.60
CA GLY A 13 15.01 -57.43 -8.83
C GLY A 13 15.42 -56.23 -9.68
N VAL A 14 16.06 -56.46 -10.84
CA VAL A 14 16.43 -55.43 -11.79
C VAL A 14 15.18 -54.73 -12.36
N VAL A 15 14.16 -55.49 -12.77
CA VAL A 15 12.90 -54.90 -13.28
C VAL A 15 12.21 -54.05 -12.20
N LEU A 16 12.13 -54.51 -10.95
CA LEU A 16 11.57 -53.80 -9.85
C LEU A 16 12.36 -52.51 -9.53
N MET A 17 13.69 -52.54 -9.61
CA MET A 17 14.52 -51.33 -9.46
C MET A 17 14.22 -50.29 -10.53
N PHE A 18 14.19 -50.66 -11.81
CA PHE A 18 13.84 -49.76 -12.92
C PHE A 18 12.42 -49.22 -12.74
N PHE A 19 11.46 -50.05 -12.40
CA PHE A 19 10.09 -49.62 -12.18
C PHE A 19 9.98 -48.69 -10.97
N GLY A 20 10.66 -48.99 -9.87
CA GLY A 20 10.69 -48.14 -8.67
C GLY A 20 11.30 -46.78 -8.92
N ILE A 21 12.43 -46.70 -9.66
CA ILE A 21 13.05 -45.44 -10.05
C ILE A 21 12.12 -44.66 -11.00
N GLY A 22 11.49 -45.35 -11.95
CA GLY A 22 10.54 -44.73 -12.88
C GLY A 22 9.33 -44.13 -12.22
N VAL A 23 8.70 -44.87 -11.28
CA VAL A 23 7.54 -44.37 -10.49
C VAL A 23 7.94 -43.21 -9.60
N LEU A 24 9.10 -43.28 -8.92
CA LEU A 24 9.58 -42.20 -8.07
C LEU A 24 9.90 -40.95 -8.89
N GLY A 25 10.53 -41.11 -10.06
CA GLY A 25 10.80 -40.01 -10.98
C GLY A 25 9.51 -39.34 -11.50
N MET A 26 8.52 -40.12 -11.87
CA MET A 26 7.20 -39.64 -12.30
C MET A 26 6.48 -38.87 -11.18
N PHE A 27 6.50 -39.42 -9.96
CA PHE A 27 5.92 -38.76 -8.78
C PHE A 27 6.59 -37.41 -8.50
N THR A 28 7.92 -37.38 -8.49
CA THR A 28 8.70 -36.14 -8.27
C THR A 28 8.41 -35.11 -9.37
N ALA A 29 8.37 -35.51 -10.63
CA ALA A 29 8.06 -34.63 -11.75
C ALA A 29 6.64 -34.06 -11.67
N THR A 30 5.67 -34.87 -11.27
CA THR A 30 4.27 -34.44 -11.11
C THR A 30 4.14 -33.38 -10.00
N ILE A 31 4.77 -33.63 -8.84
CA ILE A 31 4.77 -32.68 -7.73
C ILE A 31 5.43 -31.37 -8.16
N ALA A 32 6.61 -31.44 -8.76
CA ALA A 32 7.32 -30.25 -9.29
C ALA A 32 6.46 -29.48 -10.29
N GLY A 33 5.76 -30.18 -11.19
CA GLY A 33 4.83 -29.56 -12.17
C GLY A 33 3.69 -28.77 -11.48
N VAL A 34 3.07 -29.34 -10.46
CA VAL A 34 1.99 -28.67 -9.70
C VAL A 34 2.51 -27.42 -8.98
N PHE A 35 3.71 -27.46 -8.39
CA PHE A 35 4.31 -26.29 -7.76
C PHE A 35 4.63 -25.18 -8.75
N VAL A 36 5.22 -25.53 -9.88
CA VAL A 36 5.52 -24.59 -10.97
C VAL A 36 4.23 -23.96 -11.52
N GLU A 37 3.19 -24.76 -11.77
CA GLU A 37 1.90 -24.24 -12.23
C GLU A 37 1.27 -23.27 -11.22
N LYS A 38 1.27 -23.60 -9.93
CA LYS A 38 0.75 -22.69 -8.88
C LYS A 38 1.52 -21.38 -8.84
N ARG A 39 2.86 -21.42 -8.99
CA ARG A 39 3.70 -20.23 -9.02
C ARG A 39 3.37 -19.37 -10.25
N LEU A 40 3.31 -19.98 -11.42
CA LEU A 40 2.96 -19.28 -12.66
C LEU A 40 1.55 -18.66 -12.60
N ARG A 41 0.57 -19.34 -12.01
CA ARG A 41 -0.78 -18.79 -11.82
C ARG A 41 -0.77 -17.55 -10.91
N LYS A 42 0.03 -17.57 -9.82
CA LYS A 42 0.20 -16.41 -8.95
C LYS A 42 0.87 -15.24 -9.67
N GLU A 43 1.94 -15.51 -10.40
CA GLU A 43 2.67 -14.49 -11.18
C GLU A 43 1.81 -13.87 -12.29
N ARG A 44 0.88 -14.63 -12.86
CA ARG A 44 -0.09 -14.16 -13.86
C ARG A 44 -1.35 -13.52 -13.28
N GLY A 45 -1.44 -13.37 -11.96
CA GLY A 45 -2.58 -12.76 -11.29
C GLY A 45 -3.90 -13.53 -11.42
N MET A 46 -3.83 -14.84 -11.67
CA MET A 46 -5.02 -15.71 -11.79
C MET A 46 -5.44 -16.31 -10.43
N GLY A 47 -4.72 -16.00 -9.37
CA GLY A 47 -5.02 -16.48 -8.02
C GLY A 47 -6.15 -15.70 -7.35
N SER A 48 -6.70 -16.29 -6.30
CA SER A 48 -7.42 -15.58 -5.23
C SER A 48 -6.58 -15.69 -3.96
N TYR A 49 -6.72 -14.72 -3.08
CA TYR A 49 -5.94 -14.62 -1.87
C TYR A 49 -6.87 -14.60 -0.65
N ASP A 50 -6.35 -14.87 0.52
CA ASP A 50 -7.02 -14.64 1.80
C ASP A 50 -6.12 -13.70 2.61
N LEU A 51 -6.32 -12.40 2.40
CA LEU A 51 -5.57 -11.32 3.03
C LEU A 51 -6.50 -10.53 3.94
N GLU A 52 -5.93 -9.96 4.99
CA GLU A 52 -6.65 -9.11 5.95
C GLU A 52 -5.79 -7.89 6.30
N GLY A 53 -6.42 -6.72 6.44
CA GLY A 53 -5.74 -5.48 6.78
C GLY A 53 -4.74 -4.99 5.72
N HIS A 54 -4.84 -5.50 4.50
CA HIS A 54 -3.92 -5.19 3.41
C HIS A 54 -4.31 -3.92 2.64
N ILE A 55 -3.38 -3.44 1.82
CA ILE A 55 -3.58 -2.30 0.91
C ILE A 55 -3.84 -2.85 -0.49
N ILE A 56 -4.88 -2.37 -1.17
CA ILE A 56 -5.13 -2.66 -2.58
C ILE A 56 -4.70 -1.44 -3.40
N LEU A 57 -3.79 -1.64 -4.36
CA LEU A 57 -3.40 -0.64 -5.35
C LEU A 57 -4.07 -0.99 -6.69
N CYS A 58 -4.90 -0.08 -7.19
CA CYS A 58 -5.60 -0.27 -8.47
C CYS A 58 -4.86 0.48 -9.58
N GLU A 59 -4.66 -0.21 -10.71
CA GLU A 59 -3.90 0.19 -11.89
C GLU A 59 -2.36 0.16 -11.66
N TRP A 60 -1.63 -0.13 -12.75
CA TRP A 60 -0.17 -0.14 -12.76
C TRP A 60 0.38 0.86 -13.78
N ASN A 61 1.12 1.83 -13.26
CA ASN A 61 1.86 2.81 -14.04
C ASN A 61 3.04 3.34 -13.21
N ASP A 62 3.80 4.30 -13.75
CA ASP A 62 4.97 4.89 -13.08
C ASP A 62 4.62 5.44 -11.69
N ARG A 63 3.42 6.05 -11.54
CA ARG A 63 2.98 6.60 -10.25
C ARG A 63 2.70 5.50 -9.22
N THR A 64 2.03 4.42 -9.63
CA THR A 64 1.79 3.27 -8.74
C THR A 64 3.10 2.62 -8.31
N HIS A 65 4.09 2.57 -9.21
CA HIS A 65 5.44 2.10 -8.89
C HIS A 65 6.12 2.99 -7.84
N GLU A 66 6.01 4.32 -7.95
CA GLU A 66 6.54 5.26 -6.95
C GLU A 66 5.82 5.11 -5.61
N ILE A 67 4.47 5.02 -5.61
CA ILE A 67 3.68 4.79 -4.39
C ILE A 67 4.12 3.49 -3.70
N LEU A 68 4.26 2.39 -4.45
CA LEU A 68 4.72 1.11 -3.90
C LEU A 68 6.11 1.25 -3.28
N ARG A 69 7.04 1.90 -3.97
CA ARG A 69 8.40 2.13 -3.47
C ARG A 69 8.41 2.92 -2.17
N ASP A 70 7.60 3.97 -2.07
CA ASP A 70 7.51 4.81 -0.88
C ASP A 70 6.83 4.06 0.28
N LEU A 71 5.78 3.28 0.02
CA LEU A 71 5.16 2.39 1.02
C LEU A 71 6.16 1.36 1.55
N ARG A 72 7.05 0.81 0.71
CA ARG A 72 8.11 -0.12 1.13
C ARG A 72 9.23 0.56 1.89
N ALA A 73 9.48 1.85 1.62
CA ALA A 73 10.47 2.64 2.36
C ALA A 73 9.98 3.05 3.75
N ASP A 74 8.68 3.18 3.97
CA ASP A 74 8.10 3.54 5.28
C ASP A 74 8.09 2.34 6.23
N SER A 75 8.63 2.52 7.43
CA SER A 75 8.71 1.44 8.44
C SER A 75 7.34 0.91 8.89
N ARG A 76 6.28 1.73 8.79
CA ARG A 76 4.91 1.37 9.17
C ARG A 76 4.24 0.42 8.17
N SER A 77 4.65 0.47 6.91
CA SER A 77 4.05 -0.29 5.80
C SER A 77 5.02 -1.18 5.04
N SER A 78 6.32 -1.18 5.39
CA SER A 78 7.38 -1.89 4.67
C SER A 78 7.12 -3.39 4.49
N ARG A 79 6.43 -4.02 5.44
CA ARG A 79 6.04 -5.44 5.41
C ARG A 79 4.53 -5.67 5.32
N SER A 80 3.76 -4.59 5.14
CA SER A 80 2.32 -4.74 4.97
C SER A 80 2.01 -5.49 3.68
N PRO A 81 1.09 -6.45 3.68
CA PRO A 81 0.64 -7.09 2.46
C PRO A 81 0.02 -6.03 1.55
N ILE A 82 0.51 -5.95 0.31
CA ILE A 82 -0.03 -5.07 -0.72
C ILE A 82 -0.54 -5.95 -1.86
N LEU A 83 -1.75 -5.70 -2.33
CA LEU A 83 -2.32 -6.38 -3.48
C LEU A 83 -2.45 -5.38 -4.63
N LEU A 84 -1.79 -5.68 -5.74
CA LEU A 84 -1.93 -4.95 -6.98
C LEU A 84 -3.07 -5.55 -7.81
N LEU A 85 -4.04 -4.72 -8.17
CA LEU A 85 -5.11 -5.04 -9.12
C LEU A 85 -4.88 -4.22 -10.39
N ALA A 86 -4.41 -4.87 -11.46
CA ALA A 86 -4.09 -4.18 -12.71
C ALA A 86 -4.18 -5.10 -13.92
N ASP A 87 -4.52 -4.54 -15.08
CA ASP A 87 -4.53 -5.27 -16.34
C ASP A 87 -3.14 -5.23 -17.00
N VAL A 88 -2.23 -6.03 -16.44
CA VAL A 88 -0.89 -6.30 -16.97
C VAL A 88 -0.67 -7.81 -17.08
N GLU A 89 0.24 -8.25 -17.97
CA GLU A 89 0.40 -9.68 -18.28
C GLU A 89 0.94 -10.52 -17.12
N ALA A 90 1.80 -9.92 -16.30
CA ALA A 90 2.44 -10.56 -15.16
C ALA A 90 2.70 -9.55 -14.04
N LYS A 91 2.96 -10.05 -12.84
CA LYS A 91 3.36 -9.25 -11.68
C LYS A 91 4.59 -8.39 -12.04
N PRO A 92 4.48 -7.05 -11.96
CA PRO A 92 5.48 -6.16 -12.55
C PRO A 92 6.74 -5.98 -11.69
N VAL A 93 6.72 -6.37 -10.43
CA VAL A 93 7.83 -6.21 -9.48
C VAL A 93 8.00 -7.49 -8.69
N ASP A 94 9.25 -7.92 -8.50
CA ASP A 94 9.61 -9.05 -7.63
C ASP A 94 9.69 -8.58 -6.17
N ASP A 95 8.57 -8.68 -5.47
CA ASP A 95 8.38 -8.31 -4.07
C ASP A 95 7.55 -9.42 -3.41
N GLU A 96 8.07 -10.05 -2.35
CA GLU A 96 7.45 -11.20 -1.69
C GLU A 96 6.09 -10.86 -1.05
N ASP A 97 5.93 -9.65 -0.53
CA ASP A 97 4.71 -9.15 0.11
C ASP A 97 3.78 -8.39 -0.87
N LEU A 98 4.11 -8.40 -2.16
CA LEU A 98 3.22 -7.91 -3.23
C LEU A 98 2.43 -9.07 -3.82
N TYR A 99 1.13 -9.03 -3.69
CA TYR A 99 0.18 -9.95 -4.30
C TYR A 99 -0.36 -9.34 -5.59
N PHE A 100 -0.81 -10.16 -6.54
CA PHE A 100 -1.25 -9.66 -7.82
C PHE A 100 -2.53 -10.32 -8.30
N VAL A 101 -3.52 -9.52 -8.67
CA VAL A 101 -4.75 -9.93 -9.37
C VAL A 101 -4.77 -9.21 -10.71
N ARG A 102 -4.80 -10.00 -11.78
CA ARG A 102 -4.89 -9.46 -13.14
C ARG A 102 -6.32 -9.06 -13.46
N GLY A 103 -6.50 -7.86 -13.98
CA GLY A 103 -7.76 -7.32 -14.51
C GLY A 103 -7.99 -5.88 -14.10
N GLU A 104 -9.10 -5.34 -14.58
CA GLU A 104 -9.59 -4.01 -14.19
C GLU A 104 -10.39 -4.07 -12.88
N VAL A 105 -10.65 -2.90 -12.29
CA VAL A 105 -11.51 -2.78 -11.12
C VAL A 105 -12.93 -3.23 -11.49
N SER A 106 -13.34 -4.35 -10.93
CA SER A 106 -14.66 -4.96 -11.08
C SER A 106 -15.02 -5.68 -9.80
N GLU A 107 -16.31 -5.96 -9.61
CA GLU A 107 -16.79 -6.70 -8.43
C GLU A 107 -16.08 -8.06 -8.28
N GLU A 108 -15.92 -8.81 -9.37
CA GLU A 108 -15.24 -10.11 -9.38
C GLU A 108 -13.78 -9.98 -8.95
N ASN A 109 -13.04 -9.05 -9.55
CA ASN A 109 -11.61 -8.88 -9.27
C ASN A 109 -11.36 -8.30 -7.87
N LEU A 110 -12.22 -7.39 -7.38
CA LEU A 110 -12.15 -6.88 -6.02
C LEU A 110 -12.43 -7.97 -4.98
N LYS A 111 -13.37 -8.89 -5.23
CA LYS A 111 -13.58 -10.06 -4.36
C LYS A 111 -12.36 -11.00 -4.36
N ARG A 112 -11.74 -11.22 -5.52
CA ARG A 112 -10.46 -11.97 -5.60
C ARG A 112 -9.32 -11.25 -4.86
N ALA A 113 -9.39 -9.92 -4.78
CA ALA A 113 -8.47 -9.08 -4.04
C ALA A 113 -8.82 -8.96 -2.54
N CYS A 114 -9.81 -9.69 -2.03
CA CYS A 114 -10.28 -9.67 -0.63
C CYS A 114 -10.68 -8.27 -0.15
N ILE A 115 -11.39 -7.51 -0.97
CA ILE A 115 -11.84 -6.14 -0.67
C ILE A 115 -12.57 -6.04 0.69
N GLU A 116 -13.34 -7.07 1.06
CA GLU A 116 -14.12 -7.12 2.30
C GLU A 116 -13.25 -7.04 3.57
N LYS A 117 -11.97 -7.42 3.46
CA LYS A 117 -11.00 -7.42 4.56
C LYS A 117 -9.86 -6.41 4.35
N ALA A 118 -9.88 -5.63 3.29
CA ALA A 118 -8.86 -4.63 3.01
C ALA A 118 -8.96 -3.45 3.98
N ALA A 119 -7.81 -2.92 4.41
CA ALA A 119 -7.76 -1.70 5.22
C ALA A 119 -7.82 -0.44 4.36
N THR A 120 -7.19 -0.48 3.19
CA THR A 120 -7.09 0.70 2.31
C THR A 120 -7.15 0.28 0.85
N VAL A 121 -7.84 1.09 0.04
CA VAL A 121 -7.83 0.98 -1.43
C VAL A 121 -7.34 2.28 -2.03
N VAL A 122 -6.37 2.20 -2.93
CA VAL A 122 -5.83 3.34 -3.67
C VAL A 122 -6.15 3.17 -5.15
N ILE A 123 -6.96 4.06 -5.69
CA ILE A 123 -7.35 4.08 -7.10
C ILE A 123 -6.49 5.14 -7.80
N VAL A 124 -5.53 4.68 -8.59
CA VAL A 124 -4.66 5.54 -9.41
C VAL A 124 -5.23 5.65 -10.81
N GLY A 125 -5.12 6.82 -11.41
CA GLY A 125 -5.65 7.09 -12.74
C GLY A 125 -4.96 6.27 -13.84
N ASP A 126 -5.74 5.63 -14.71
CA ASP A 126 -5.24 4.89 -15.87
C ASP A 126 -4.66 5.86 -16.92
N ARG A 127 -3.35 5.94 -17.02
CA ARG A 127 -2.64 6.86 -17.91
C ARG A 127 -2.72 6.52 -19.41
N ARG A 128 -3.26 5.34 -19.75
CA ARG A 128 -3.54 4.96 -21.14
C ARG A 128 -4.78 5.68 -21.70
N LEU A 129 -5.62 6.21 -20.80
CA LEU A 129 -6.84 6.94 -21.13
C LEU A 129 -6.58 8.47 -21.14
N ASP A 130 -7.40 9.20 -21.90
CA ASP A 130 -7.49 10.65 -21.77
C ASP A 130 -8.02 11.06 -20.39
N TYR A 131 -7.88 12.33 -20.04
CA TYR A 131 -8.25 12.83 -18.71
C TYR A 131 -9.71 12.57 -18.32
N THR A 132 -10.64 12.71 -19.26
CA THR A 132 -12.07 12.55 -19.00
C THR A 132 -12.43 11.09 -18.78
N ALA A 133 -11.95 10.18 -19.64
CA ALA A 133 -12.17 8.76 -19.51
C ALA A 133 -11.47 8.18 -18.26
N ARG A 134 -10.30 8.71 -17.90
CA ARG A 134 -9.56 8.35 -16.69
C ARG A 134 -10.37 8.66 -15.44
N ASP A 135 -10.88 9.88 -15.32
CA ASP A 135 -11.68 10.30 -14.16
C ASP A 135 -13.01 9.56 -14.10
N ALA A 136 -13.67 9.34 -15.24
CA ALA A 136 -14.88 8.52 -15.27
C ALA A 136 -14.64 7.09 -14.79
N LYS A 137 -13.52 6.46 -15.20
CA LYS A 137 -13.11 5.14 -14.73
C LYS A 137 -12.84 5.14 -13.22
N ALA A 138 -12.17 6.18 -12.71
CA ALA A 138 -11.89 6.34 -11.27
C ALA A 138 -13.19 6.46 -10.45
N VAL A 139 -14.16 7.27 -10.91
CA VAL A 139 -15.47 7.42 -10.26
C VAL A 139 -16.27 6.11 -10.27
N LEU A 140 -16.26 5.35 -11.37
CA LEU A 140 -16.91 4.03 -11.41
C LEU A 140 -16.20 3.02 -10.49
N SER A 141 -14.88 3.08 -10.42
CA SER A 141 -14.09 2.22 -9.54
C SER A 141 -14.40 2.47 -8.07
N ILE A 142 -14.47 3.73 -7.63
CA ILE A 142 -14.78 4.04 -6.23
C ILE A 142 -16.21 3.64 -5.87
N LEU A 143 -17.19 3.82 -6.75
CA LEU A 143 -18.56 3.36 -6.54
C LEU A 143 -18.61 1.84 -6.31
N THR A 144 -17.82 1.08 -7.07
CA THR A 144 -17.75 -0.39 -6.91
C THR A 144 -17.08 -0.77 -5.59
N VAL A 145 -16.00 -0.09 -5.22
CA VAL A 145 -15.28 -0.32 -3.96
C VAL A 145 -16.20 -0.06 -2.76
N GLU A 146 -16.83 1.10 -2.69
CA GLU A 146 -17.70 1.51 -1.59
C GLU A 146 -18.96 0.63 -1.47
N THR A 147 -19.45 0.11 -2.61
CA THR A 147 -20.56 -0.84 -2.60
C THR A 147 -20.18 -2.18 -1.97
N LEU A 148 -18.94 -2.64 -2.16
CA LEU A 148 -18.45 -3.92 -1.64
C LEU A 148 -17.95 -3.84 -0.21
N ASN A 149 -17.31 -2.74 0.16
CA ASN A 149 -16.82 -2.49 1.51
C ASN A 149 -16.90 -1.00 1.85
N PRO A 150 -17.99 -0.55 2.49
CA PRO A 150 -18.15 0.84 2.92
C PRO A 150 -17.20 1.28 4.02
N ASP A 151 -16.56 0.33 4.71
CA ASP A 151 -15.64 0.62 5.83
C ASP A 151 -14.17 0.72 5.38
N VAL A 152 -13.86 0.41 4.12
CA VAL A 152 -12.51 0.50 3.60
C VAL A 152 -12.08 1.97 3.45
N TYR A 153 -10.84 2.28 3.83
CA TYR A 153 -10.31 3.62 3.60
C TYR A 153 -9.91 3.80 2.12
N SER A 154 -10.66 4.62 1.40
CA SER A 154 -10.52 4.77 -0.04
C SER A 154 -9.83 6.09 -0.41
N ILE A 155 -8.84 6.00 -1.31
CA ILE A 155 -8.08 7.12 -1.84
C ILE A 155 -8.19 7.09 -3.36
N VAL A 156 -8.59 8.20 -3.98
CA VAL A 156 -8.82 8.28 -5.43
C VAL A 156 -7.98 9.39 -6.04
N GLU A 157 -7.23 9.08 -7.08
CA GLU A 157 -6.56 10.08 -7.92
C GLU A 157 -7.47 10.53 -9.06
N LEU A 158 -7.59 11.86 -9.20
CA LEU A 158 -8.27 12.50 -10.33
C LEU A 158 -7.32 13.44 -11.10
N ALA A 159 -7.64 13.63 -12.37
CA ALA A 159 -6.96 14.61 -13.22
C ALA A 159 -7.62 15.98 -13.14
N ASN A 160 -8.96 16.06 -12.99
CA ASN A 160 -9.74 17.29 -12.98
C ASN A 160 -10.47 17.48 -11.64
N GLU A 161 -10.32 18.69 -11.07
CA GLU A 161 -10.97 19.12 -9.83
C GLU A 161 -12.51 19.10 -9.92
N ASP A 162 -13.09 19.36 -11.08
CA ASP A 162 -14.55 19.35 -11.27
C ASP A 162 -15.19 18.01 -10.93
N ASN A 163 -14.42 16.92 -11.02
CA ASN A 163 -14.87 15.56 -10.74
C ASN A 163 -14.78 15.17 -9.25
N VAL A 164 -14.16 15.97 -8.38
CA VAL A 164 -14.01 15.70 -6.94
C VAL A 164 -15.35 15.42 -6.29
N ARG A 165 -16.36 16.25 -6.57
CA ARG A 165 -17.72 16.08 -6.01
C ARG A 165 -18.38 14.76 -6.36
N HIS A 166 -17.99 14.11 -7.47
CA HIS A 166 -18.50 12.79 -7.84
C HIS A 166 -17.90 11.72 -6.95
N CYS A 167 -16.61 11.79 -6.64
CA CYS A 167 -15.95 10.88 -5.69
C CYS A 167 -16.43 11.08 -4.24
N GLU A 168 -16.64 12.34 -3.82
CA GLU A 168 -17.23 12.63 -2.50
C GLU A 168 -18.63 12.05 -2.34
N ARG A 169 -19.50 12.16 -3.38
CA ARG A 169 -20.83 11.53 -3.40
C ARG A 169 -20.76 10.00 -3.43
N ALA A 170 -19.68 9.45 -3.97
CA ALA A 170 -19.39 8.03 -3.92
C ALA A 170 -18.73 7.61 -2.60
N HIS A 171 -18.66 8.49 -1.61
CA HIS A 171 -18.10 8.28 -0.27
C HIS A 171 -16.59 8.03 -0.23
N ALA A 172 -15.82 8.44 -1.26
CA ALA A 172 -14.36 8.40 -1.18
C ALA A 172 -13.87 9.17 0.06
N ASN A 173 -12.94 8.55 0.82
CA ASN A 173 -12.39 9.18 2.01
C ASN A 173 -11.39 10.29 1.67
N GLU A 174 -10.57 10.08 0.62
CA GLU A 174 -9.63 11.09 0.12
C GLU A 174 -9.64 11.15 -1.40
N VAL A 175 -9.59 12.38 -1.93
CA VAL A 175 -9.46 12.64 -3.37
C VAL A 175 -8.22 13.48 -3.61
N VAL A 176 -7.33 13.00 -4.47
CA VAL A 176 -6.07 13.67 -4.80
C VAL A 176 -6.12 14.16 -6.25
N VAL A 177 -6.06 15.49 -6.44
CA VAL A 177 -5.95 16.11 -7.77
C VAL A 177 -4.50 16.57 -7.99
N GLY A 178 -3.72 15.73 -8.66
CA GLY A 178 -2.27 15.95 -8.78
C GLY A 178 -1.88 17.23 -9.51
N ALA A 179 -2.65 17.64 -10.52
CA ALA A 179 -2.40 18.86 -11.29
C ALA A 179 -2.59 20.13 -10.45
N GLU A 180 -3.63 20.16 -9.62
CA GLU A 180 -3.91 21.27 -8.70
C GLU A 180 -2.81 21.40 -7.65
N PHE A 181 -2.43 20.30 -7.00
CA PHE A 181 -1.35 20.28 -6.00
C PHE A 181 -0.04 20.82 -6.59
N SER A 182 0.33 20.37 -7.79
CA SER A 182 1.54 20.84 -8.48
C SER A 182 1.48 22.32 -8.80
N SER A 183 0.32 22.83 -9.28
CA SER A 183 0.14 24.23 -9.61
C SER A 183 0.24 25.14 -8.38
N ARG A 184 -0.39 24.74 -7.28
CA ARG A 184 -0.29 25.44 -5.98
C ARG A 184 1.14 25.46 -5.46
N LEU A 185 1.86 24.33 -5.57
CA LEU A 185 3.25 24.23 -5.15
C LEU A 185 4.16 25.15 -5.97
N ILE A 186 4.00 25.21 -7.30
CA ILE A 186 4.77 26.12 -8.17
C ILE A 186 4.46 27.57 -7.82
N SER A 187 3.20 27.92 -7.63
CA SER A 187 2.78 29.27 -7.23
C SER A 187 3.40 29.68 -5.90
N SER A 188 3.35 28.82 -4.88
CA SER A 188 3.98 29.06 -3.57
C SER A 188 5.50 29.20 -3.70
N ALA A 189 6.15 28.35 -4.50
CA ALA A 189 7.59 28.42 -4.72
C ALA A 189 8.05 29.67 -5.48
N THR A 190 7.15 30.28 -6.26
CA THR A 190 7.41 31.55 -6.94
C THR A 190 7.48 32.71 -5.94
N LEU A 191 6.66 32.67 -4.89
CA LEU A 191 6.63 33.70 -3.86
C LEU A 191 7.67 33.43 -2.75
N ASP A 192 7.77 32.16 -2.32
CA ASP A 192 8.62 31.74 -1.21
C ASP A 192 9.64 30.70 -1.69
N HIS A 193 10.82 31.19 -2.05
CA HIS A 193 11.88 30.34 -2.59
C HIS A 193 12.35 29.30 -1.57
N GLY A 194 12.41 28.04 -2.00
CA GLY A 194 12.85 26.91 -1.18
C GLY A 194 11.74 26.10 -0.52
N ILE A 195 10.47 26.53 -0.61
CA ILE A 195 9.31 25.82 -0.06
C ILE A 195 9.20 24.39 -0.60
N THR A 196 9.53 24.17 -1.89
CA THR A 196 9.56 22.85 -2.52
C THR A 196 10.49 21.87 -1.84
N LYS A 197 11.68 22.32 -1.38
CA LYS A 197 12.63 21.45 -0.67
C LYS A 197 12.07 20.98 0.66
N ILE A 198 11.43 21.90 1.40
CA ILE A 198 10.83 21.60 2.71
C ILE A 198 9.67 20.60 2.52
N LEU A 199 8.77 20.84 1.56
CA LEU A 199 7.66 19.93 1.30
C LEU A 199 8.13 18.57 0.78
N SER A 200 9.13 18.53 -0.11
CA SER A 200 9.70 17.27 -0.58
C SER A 200 10.36 16.47 0.54
N GLU A 201 11.00 17.14 1.51
CA GLU A 201 11.56 16.47 2.68
C GLU A 201 10.46 15.90 3.58
N ILE A 202 9.44 16.69 3.91
CA ILE A 202 8.35 16.28 4.82
C ILE A 202 7.50 15.15 4.22
N LEU A 203 7.34 15.13 2.89
CA LEU A 203 6.57 14.11 2.17
C LEU A 203 7.42 12.90 1.74
N SER A 204 8.75 12.95 1.88
CA SER A 204 9.62 11.85 1.49
C SER A 204 9.48 10.67 2.45
N ALA A 205 9.27 9.46 1.91
CA ALA A 205 9.35 8.23 2.70
C ALA A 205 10.79 7.75 2.95
N GLN A 206 11.81 8.38 2.35
CA GLN A 206 13.19 7.88 2.32
C GLN A 206 14.15 8.63 3.25
N TYR A 207 13.94 9.93 3.47
CA TYR A 207 14.85 10.78 4.26
C TYR A 207 14.11 11.95 4.91
N GLY A 208 14.74 12.56 5.91
CA GLY A 208 14.27 13.78 6.57
C GLY A 208 13.24 13.56 7.66
N ASN A 209 12.30 14.47 7.74
CA ASN A 209 11.22 14.45 8.72
C ASN A 209 9.95 13.84 8.11
N ASP A 210 9.15 13.19 8.95
CA ASP A 210 7.86 12.60 8.56
C ASP A 210 6.69 13.46 8.98
N LEU A 211 5.69 13.57 8.09
CA LEU A 211 4.37 14.06 8.45
C LEU A 211 3.50 12.87 8.83
N ILE A 212 3.20 12.73 10.11
CA ILE A 212 2.46 11.57 10.64
C ILE A 212 1.31 12.00 11.52
N SER A 213 0.33 11.09 11.67
CA SER A 213 -0.79 11.25 12.59
C SER A 213 -0.55 10.39 13.84
N VAL A 214 -0.51 11.03 15.01
CA VAL A 214 -0.30 10.37 16.31
C VAL A 214 -1.49 10.61 17.24
N PRO A 215 -1.77 9.70 18.19
CA PRO A 215 -2.78 9.94 19.21
C PRO A 215 -2.36 11.07 20.15
N VAL A 216 -3.34 11.71 20.80
CA VAL A 216 -3.06 12.69 21.85
C VAL A 216 -2.50 11.96 23.08
N PRO A 217 -1.37 12.42 23.66
CA PRO A 217 -0.88 11.87 24.93
C PRO A 217 -1.92 12.06 26.04
N ILE A 218 -2.17 11.02 26.81
CA ILE A 218 -3.23 11.02 27.86
C ILE A 218 -3.02 12.19 28.83
N SER A 219 -1.77 12.53 29.16
CA SER A 219 -1.45 13.65 30.06
C SER A 219 -1.78 15.04 29.50
N LEU A 220 -2.04 15.15 28.20
CA LEU A 220 -2.32 16.42 27.52
C LEU A 220 -3.78 16.53 27.04
N VAL A 221 -4.61 15.54 27.34
CA VAL A 221 -6.03 15.58 27.04
C VAL A 221 -6.71 16.69 27.88
N GLY A 222 -7.51 17.51 27.22
CA GLY A 222 -8.20 18.65 27.84
C GLY A 222 -7.32 19.90 28.06
N HIS A 223 -6.03 19.84 27.69
CA HIS A 223 -5.14 21.00 27.76
C HIS A 223 -5.31 21.91 26.54
N PRO A 224 -5.00 23.21 26.67
CA PRO A 224 -4.93 24.13 25.53
C PRO A 224 -3.86 23.73 24.53
N PHE A 225 -4.10 24.03 23.24
CA PHE A 225 -3.17 23.68 22.17
C PHE A 225 -1.75 24.20 22.40
N LEU A 226 -1.58 25.39 22.95
CA LEU A 226 -0.24 25.95 23.20
C LEU A 226 0.58 25.11 24.19
N GLU A 227 -0.05 24.59 25.22
CA GLU A 227 0.61 23.71 26.20
C GLU A 227 1.00 22.37 25.54
N LEU A 228 0.06 21.77 24.81
CA LEU A 228 0.31 20.55 24.05
C LEU A 228 1.45 20.75 23.05
N PHE A 229 1.41 21.80 22.24
CA PHE A 229 2.45 22.11 21.26
C PHE A 229 3.83 22.24 21.90
N SER A 230 3.90 22.99 23.01
CA SER A 230 5.15 23.23 23.72
C SER A 230 5.74 21.95 24.31
N GLU A 231 4.89 21.10 24.90
CA GLU A 231 5.30 19.83 25.49
C GLU A 231 5.71 18.80 24.43
N MET A 232 4.95 18.67 23.34
CA MET A 232 5.30 17.78 22.23
C MET A 232 6.65 18.16 21.61
N LYS A 233 6.92 19.47 21.46
CA LYS A 233 8.23 19.94 20.96
C LYS A 233 9.34 19.66 21.94
N ARG A 234 9.14 19.92 23.23
CA ARG A 234 10.16 19.75 24.26
C ARG A 234 10.49 18.29 24.55
N ALA A 235 9.45 17.44 24.72
CA ALA A 235 9.62 16.08 25.17
C ALA A 235 9.92 15.10 24.01
N GLN A 236 9.36 15.35 22.81
CA GLN A 236 9.41 14.41 21.70
C GLN A 236 10.06 14.99 20.42
N GLY A 237 10.45 16.27 20.43
CA GLY A 237 10.99 16.94 19.24
C GLY A 237 9.99 17.19 18.12
N MET A 238 8.71 16.86 18.32
CA MET A 238 7.66 16.93 17.31
C MET A 238 7.09 18.34 17.18
N ILE A 239 6.72 18.74 15.97
CA ILE A 239 5.98 19.98 15.69
C ILE A 239 4.56 19.62 15.33
N VAL A 240 3.59 20.05 16.15
CA VAL A 240 2.16 19.80 15.88
C VAL A 240 1.65 20.84 14.89
N LEU A 241 1.15 20.40 13.75
CA LEU A 241 0.63 21.26 12.69
C LEU A 241 -0.90 21.39 12.73
N ALA A 242 -1.58 20.31 13.09
CA ALA A 242 -3.03 20.25 13.05
C ALA A 242 -3.61 19.26 14.06
N ILE A 243 -4.89 19.44 14.37
CA ILE A 243 -5.72 18.51 15.14
C ILE A 243 -6.78 17.94 14.18
N LYS A 244 -6.83 16.61 14.05
CA LYS A 244 -7.91 15.89 13.37
C LYS A 244 -8.94 15.50 14.43
N ARG A 245 -10.15 16.06 14.36
CA ARG A 245 -11.21 15.81 15.32
C ARG A 245 -11.79 14.41 15.19
N HIS A 246 -12.02 13.78 16.32
CA HIS A 246 -12.70 12.49 16.35
C HIS A 246 -14.17 12.64 15.93
N GLY A 247 -14.70 11.66 15.17
CA GLY A 247 -16.11 11.62 14.74
C GLY A 247 -16.49 12.64 13.65
N SER A 248 -15.53 13.42 13.16
CA SER A 248 -15.71 14.31 12.01
C SER A 248 -14.49 14.24 11.08
N ASN A 249 -14.68 14.64 9.83
CA ASN A 249 -13.56 14.83 8.90
C ASN A 249 -12.85 16.19 9.05
N GLU A 250 -13.15 16.91 10.15
CA GLU A 250 -12.59 18.23 10.39
C GLU A 250 -11.12 18.16 10.81
N VAL A 251 -10.28 18.87 10.05
CA VAL A 251 -8.86 19.06 10.35
C VAL A 251 -8.64 20.54 10.65
N VAL A 252 -8.35 20.85 11.91
CA VAL A 252 -8.03 22.22 12.34
C VAL A 252 -6.52 22.42 12.16
N THR A 253 -6.13 23.07 11.07
CA THR A 253 -4.73 23.41 10.78
C THR A 253 -4.34 24.67 11.53
N ASN A 254 -3.12 24.70 12.11
CA ASN A 254 -2.62 25.80 12.95
C ASN A 254 -3.65 26.24 14.00
N PRO A 255 -4.04 25.38 14.94
CA PRO A 255 -5.06 25.67 15.94
C PRO A 255 -4.71 26.90 16.76
N GLY A 256 -5.74 27.65 17.18
CA GLY A 256 -5.55 28.75 18.13
C GLY A 256 -5.01 28.26 19.48
N THR A 257 -4.32 29.13 20.20
CA THR A 257 -3.64 28.80 21.48
C THR A 257 -4.52 28.13 22.50
N ASP A 258 -5.79 28.54 22.55
CA ASP A 258 -6.76 28.13 23.61
C ASP A 258 -7.67 26.94 23.17
N VAL A 259 -7.45 26.43 21.96
CA VAL A 259 -8.21 25.27 21.46
C VAL A 259 -7.90 24.05 22.32
N LEU A 260 -8.94 23.50 22.97
CA LEU A 260 -8.81 22.30 23.78
C LEU A 260 -8.69 21.04 22.92
N VAL A 261 -7.84 20.11 23.35
CA VAL A 261 -7.56 18.86 22.63
C VAL A 261 -8.33 17.72 23.30
N GLY A 262 -9.13 17.00 22.52
CA GLY A 262 -9.95 15.88 22.98
C GLY A 262 -9.14 14.57 23.12
N ALA A 263 -9.68 13.62 23.91
CA ALA A 263 -9.04 12.32 24.14
C ALA A 263 -8.89 11.48 22.87
N ASP A 264 -9.90 11.54 22.00
CA ASP A 264 -9.96 10.72 20.78
C ASP A 264 -9.50 11.48 19.53
N ASP A 265 -9.05 12.74 19.70
CA ASP A 265 -8.46 13.52 18.62
C ASP A 265 -7.12 12.92 18.20
N ARG A 266 -6.71 13.21 16.99
CA ARG A 266 -5.38 12.85 16.51
C ARG A 266 -4.61 14.10 16.13
N LEU A 267 -3.31 14.08 16.40
CA LEU A 267 -2.40 15.18 16.06
C LEU A 267 -1.71 14.87 14.73
N VAL A 268 -1.69 15.83 13.83
CA VAL A 268 -0.83 15.80 12.66
C VAL A 268 0.47 16.51 13.02
N VAL A 269 1.58 15.76 12.99
CA VAL A 269 2.88 16.26 13.47
C VAL A 269 3.99 16.08 12.44
N ILE A 270 4.96 16.99 12.45
CA ILE A 270 6.26 16.76 11.84
C ILE A 270 7.15 16.13 12.93
N SER A 271 7.68 14.94 12.63
CA SER A 271 8.55 14.19 13.53
C SER A 271 9.87 13.85 12.84
N SER A 272 10.97 13.96 13.55
CA SER A 272 12.26 13.44 13.06
C SER A 272 12.16 11.91 12.93
N ARG A 273 12.57 11.39 11.80
CA ARG A 273 12.69 9.94 11.61
C ARG A 273 13.88 9.44 12.44
N PRO A 274 13.75 8.34 13.22
CA PRO A 274 14.93 7.74 13.83
C PRO A 274 15.91 7.34 12.73
N GLU A 275 17.15 7.78 12.83
CA GLU A 275 18.21 7.43 11.88
C GLU A 275 18.27 5.90 11.75
N ARG A 276 18.01 5.40 10.55
CA ARG A 276 18.38 4.02 10.22
C ARG A 276 19.90 3.97 10.30
N GLN A 277 20.44 3.24 11.26
CA GLN A 277 21.87 2.89 11.26
C GLN A 277 22.14 2.22 9.90
N HIS A 278 22.68 2.98 8.98
CA HIS A 278 23.30 2.43 7.78
C HIS A 278 24.43 1.57 8.28
N GLY A 279 24.26 0.24 8.18
CA GLY A 279 25.34 -0.69 8.39
C GLY A 279 26.48 -0.25 7.49
N VAL A 280 27.52 0.30 8.09
CA VAL A 280 28.79 0.56 7.44
C VAL A 280 29.31 -0.80 7.04
N HIS A 281 29.09 -1.21 5.79
CA HIS A 281 29.94 -2.23 5.18
C HIS A 281 31.31 -1.56 5.02
N ALA A 282 32.16 -1.77 6.03
CA ALA A 282 33.58 -1.56 5.90
C ALA A 282 34.08 -2.54 4.85
N GLU A 283 34.35 -2.04 3.65
CA GLU A 283 35.27 -2.68 2.73
C GLU A 283 36.68 -2.55 3.35
N ALA A 284 37.29 -3.70 3.65
CA ALA A 284 38.73 -3.87 3.85
C ALA A 284 39.20 -4.88 2.82
#